data_000c1f8cf7e8a63fca8c26824f8caf16
#
_entry.id   000c1f8cf7e8a63fca8c26824f8caf16
#
_cell.length_a   1.000
_cell.length_b   1.000
_cell.length_c   1.000
_cell.angle_alpha   90.00
_cell.angle_beta   90.00
_cell.angle_gamma   90.00
#
_symmetry.space_group_name_H-M   'P 1'
#
loop_
_entity.id
_entity.type
_entity.pdbx_description
1 polymer ?
#
loop_
_entity_poly.entity_id
_entity_poly.type
_entity_poly.pdbx_seq_one_letter_code
_entity_poly.pdbx_strand_id
1 'polypeptide(L)'
;MGTPRPRASVPGKRADRYRIFSQPSSAKFKMGSQVSVDTGAVHVVIVGGGFGGIAAASQLQALNVPFMLVDMKDSFHHNVAALRASVESGFAKKTFISYSVTFKDNFRQGKVIGIDLKNRMVLLEGGEIQRSQFIVVVGGGSAGVEMAAEIKTEYPEKEVTLIHSRVPLADKELLPCVRQEVKEILLRKGVQLLLSERVSNLEELPRNEYREYIKVETDKGTEVATNMVIVCNGIKINSSAYRSAFESRLASNGALKVNEFLQVEGYSNIYAIGDCADIKEPKMAYHAGLHANIAVANIVNSMKQRPLKAYKPGALTFLLSMGRNDGVGQISGFYVGRLMVRLAKSRDLLISTSWKTMRQSPP
;
A
#
# COMPACT_ATOMS: atom_id res chain seq x y z
N MET A 1 -4.67 32.65 -50.55
CA MET A 1 -4.19 33.21 -49.29
C MET A 1 -5.26 32.98 -48.25
N GLY A 2 -5.11 31.95 -47.45
CA GLY A 2 -6.06 31.55 -46.40
C GLY A 2 -5.45 31.82 -45.01
N THR A 3 -6.14 32.61 -44.25
CA THR A 3 -5.77 32.94 -42.85
C THR A 3 -5.90 31.73 -41.94
N PRO A 4 -4.99 31.49 -40.99
CA PRO A 4 -5.09 30.39 -40.04
C PRO A 4 -6.09 30.68 -38.93
N ARG A 5 -6.94 29.70 -38.63
CA ARG A 5 -7.84 29.74 -37.47
C ARG A 5 -7.05 29.59 -36.17
N PRO A 6 -7.46 30.23 -35.05
CA PRO A 6 -6.79 30.13 -33.78
C PRO A 6 -7.07 28.75 -33.12
N ARG A 7 -6.03 28.17 -32.51
CA ARG A 7 -6.10 26.94 -31.72
C ARG A 7 -6.95 27.19 -30.47
N ALA A 8 -7.91 26.30 -30.21
CA ALA A 8 -8.69 26.27 -29.00
C ALA A 8 -7.77 25.94 -27.81
N SER A 9 -7.83 26.78 -26.79
CA SER A 9 -7.19 26.58 -25.49
C SER A 9 -7.86 25.43 -24.76
N VAL A 10 -7.08 24.47 -24.29
CA VAL A 10 -7.51 23.36 -23.41
C VAL A 10 -7.91 23.96 -22.06
N PRO A 11 -9.11 23.66 -21.52
CA PRO A 11 -9.50 24.15 -20.19
C PRO A 11 -8.65 23.48 -19.10
N GLY A 12 -8.03 24.31 -18.26
CA GLY A 12 -7.29 23.87 -17.08
C GLY A 12 -8.19 23.08 -16.12
N LYS A 13 -7.69 21.94 -15.66
CA LYS A 13 -8.34 21.08 -14.66
C LYS A 13 -8.53 21.85 -13.35
N ARG A 14 -9.77 21.95 -12.85
CA ARG A 14 -10.09 22.53 -11.54
C ARG A 14 -9.98 21.48 -10.45
N ALA A 15 -9.44 21.88 -9.29
CA ALA A 15 -9.37 21.05 -8.09
C ALA A 15 -10.69 21.17 -7.29
N ASP A 16 -11.29 20.03 -6.94
CA ASP A 16 -12.48 19.97 -6.09
C ASP A 16 -12.08 20.07 -4.61
N ARG A 17 -12.83 20.82 -3.81
CA ARG A 17 -12.55 21.09 -2.38
C ARG A 17 -13.61 20.48 -1.49
N TYR A 18 -13.20 19.72 -0.47
CA TYR A 18 -14.09 19.08 0.51
C TYR A 18 -13.81 19.58 1.92
N ARG A 19 -14.86 19.98 2.64
CA ARG A 19 -14.79 20.41 4.04
C ARG A 19 -14.79 19.22 4.99
N ILE A 20 -13.90 19.23 5.97
CA ILE A 20 -13.77 18.17 6.99
C ILE A 20 -14.71 18.41 8.19
N PHE A 21 -15.05 19.67 8.50
CA PHE A 21 -16.06 20.06 9.51
C PHE A 21 -16.60 21.46 9.25
N SER A 22 -17.89 21.69 9.41
CA SER A 22 -18.50 23.04 9.48
C SER A 22 -19.57 23.11 10.55
N GLN A 23 -19.57 24.20 11.34
CA GLN A 23 -20.77 24.68 12.00
C GLN A 23 -21.64 25.44 10.98
N PRO A 24 -22.97 25.45 11.12
CA PRO A 24 -23.85 26.01 10.09
C PRO A 24 -23.77 27.53 10.06
N SER A 25 -23.33 28.11 8.94
CA SER A 25 -23.63 29.48 8.59
C SER A 25 -24.11 29.54 7.15
N SER A 26 -25.31 30.05 6.98
CA SER A 26 -25.99 30.29 5.73
C SER A 26 -25.28 31.34 4.88
N ALA A 27 -24.75 30.95 3.71
CA ALA A 27 -24.53 31.86 2.59
C ALA A 27 -24.56 31.07 1.28
N LYS A 28 -25.57 31.38 0.46
CA LYS A 28 -25.70 30.87 -0.91
C LYS A 28 -24.70 31.59 -1.82
N PHE A 29 -23.78 30.84 -2.47
CA PHE A 29 -23.07 31.32 -3.64
C PHE A 29 -23.25 30.33 -4.80
N LYS A 30 -23.87 30.81 -5.89
CA LYS A 30 -23.92 30.10 -7.17
C LYS A 30 -22.64 30.38 -7.94
N MET A 31 -21.87 29.33 -8.31
CA MET A 31 -21.07 29.31 -9.52
C MET A 31 -20.62 27.88 -9.85
N GLY A 32 -20.91 27.41 -11.06
CA GLY A 32 -20.29 26.33 -11.87
C GLY A 32 -20.03 25.00 -11.17
N SER A 33 -20.79 24.00 -11.52
CA SER A 33 -20.75 22.56 -11.14
C SER A 33 -19.61 22.11 -10.20
N GLN A 34 -19.62 22.64 -8.99
CA GLN A 34 -18.96 22.03 -7.84
C GLN A 34 -19.96 21.02 -7.26
N VAL A 35 -19.60 19.73 -7.33
CA VAL A 35 -20.31 18.73 -6.54
C VAL A 35 -19.94 19.01 -5.08
N SER A 36 -20.69 19.84 -4.41
CA SER A 36 -20.62 19.98 -2.96
C SER A 36 -21.27 18.75 -2.36
N VAL A 37 -20.49 17.86 -1.77
CA VAL A 37 -21.03 16.89 -0.82
C VAL A 37 -21.45 17.69 0.40
N ASP A 38 -22.72 17.57 0.81
CA ASP A 38 -23.19 18.16 2.06
C ASP A 38 -22.47 17.47 3.23
N THR A 39 -21.44 18.15 3.75
CA THR A 39 -20.54 17.62 4.78
C THR A 39 -21.06 17.87 6.20
N GLY A 40 -22.30 18.33 6.36
CA GLY A 40 -22.89 18.61 7.67
C GLY A 40 -22.95 17.42 8.62
N ALA A 41 -22.83 16.18 8.10
CA ALA A 41 -22.91 14.93 8.86
C ALA A 41 -21.60 14.13 8.91
N VAL A 42 -20.55 14.51 8.17
CA VAL A 42 -19.29 13.73 8.14
C VAL A 42 -18.38 14.12 9.29
N HIS A 43 -18.13 13.18 10.21
CA HIS A 43 -17.21 13.38 11.33
C HIS A 43 -15.79 12.91 11.05
N VAL A 44 -15.59 11.92 10.17
CA VAL A 44 -14.27 11.33 9.87
C VAL A 44 -14.02 11.30 8.37
N VAL A 45 -12.87 11.81 7.93
CA VAL A 45 -12.40 11.63 6.56
C VAL A 45 -11.18 10.71 6.58
N ILE A 46 -11.24 9.62 5.80
CA ILE A 46 -10.16 8.65 5.63
C ILE A 46 -9.52 8.92 4.27
N VAL A 47 -8.25 9.28 4.27
CA VAL A 47 -7.46 9.48 3.04
C VAL A 47 -6.62 8.24 2.78
N GLY A 48 -6.95 7.55 1.70
CA GLY A 48 -6.31 6.30 1.28
C GLY A 48 -7.08 5.04 1.68
N GLY A 49 -7.49 4.27 0.69
CA GLY A 49 -8.24 3.01 0.83
C GLY A 49 -7.36 1.76 0.94
N GLY A 50 -6.10 1.87 1.40
CA GLY A 50 -5.26 0.70 1.69
C GLY A 50 -5.80 -0.15 2.84
N PHE A 51 -5.03 -1.14 3.31
CA PHE A 51 -5.44 -2.06 4.39
C PHE A 51 -5.91 -1.33 5.65
N GLY A 52 -5.20 -0.28 6.07
CA GLY A 52 -5.60 0.54 7.22
C GLY A 52 -6.90 1.31 6.94
N GLY A 53 -7.01 1.91 5.76
CA GLY A 53 -8.18 2.70 5.36
C GLY A 53 -9.46 1.88 5.28
N ILE A 54 -9.44 0.71 4.62
CA ILE A 54 -10.63 -0.17 4.56
C ILE A 54 -11.00 -0.74 5.94
N ALA A 55 -9.99 -1.06 6.77
CA ALA A 55 -10.25 -1.53 8.12
C ALA A 55 -10.91 -0.45 8.97
N ALA A 56 -10.41 0.79 8.91
CA ALA A 56 -11.01 1.93 9.60
C ALA A 56 -12.43 2.24 9.10
N ALA A 57 -12.62 2.30 7.78
CA ALA A 57 -13.93 2.56 7.17
C ALA A 57 -14.97 1.49 7.55
N SER A 58 -14.60 0.21 7.50
CA SER A 58 -15.49 -0.89 7.89
C SER A 58 -15.89 -0.85 9.36
N GLN A 59 -14.98 -0.44 10.25
CA GLN A 59 -15.26 -0.29 11.67
C GLN A 59 -16.16 0.92 11.94
N LEU A 60 -15.87 2.07 11.33
CA LEU A 60 -16.71 3.26 11.49
C LEU A 60 -18.13 3.00 10.97
N GLN A 61 -18.26 2.27 9.85
CA GLN A 61 -19.55 1.84 9.33
C GLN A 61 -20.29 0.91 10.31
N ALA A 62 -19.60 -0.03 10.96
CA ALA A 62 -20.18 -0.93 11.94
C ALA A 62 -20.62 -0.20 13.24
N LEU A 63 -19.96 0.90 13.57
CA LEU A 63 -20.27 1.73 14.73
C LEU A 63 -21.26 2.86 14.44
N ASN A 64 -21.76 2.95 13.20
CA ASN A 64 -22.61 4.04 12.71
C ASN A 64 -22.01 5.43 12.95
N VAL A 65 -20.67 5.56 12.83
CA VAL A 65 -19.98 6.85 12.86
C VAL A 65 -19.89 7.37 11.45
N PRO A 66 -20.41 8.58 11.16
CA PRO A 66 -20.33 9.16 9.82
C PRO A 66 -18.88 9.33 9.37
N PHE A 67 -18.57 8.86 8.15
CA PHE A 67 -17.24 8.95 7.56
C PHE A 67 -17.30 9.12 6.04
N MET A 68 -16.19 9.56 5.46
CA MET A 68 -15.94 9.54 4.02
C MET A 68 -14.58 8.89 3.76
N LEU A 69 -14.56 7.83 2.95
CA LEU A 69 -13.33 7.24 2.42
C LEU A 69 -12.99 7.89 1.08
N VAL A 70 -11.77 8.37 0.94
CA VAL A 70 -11.26 8.97 -0.30
C VAL A 70 -10.05 8.18 -0.77
N ASP A 71 -10.08 7.68 -2.01
CA ASP A 71 -8.95 7.03 -2.66
C ASP A 71 -8.90 7.42 -4.15
N MET A 72 -7.70 7.44 -4.73
CA MET A 72 -7.52 7.73 -6.16
C MET A 72 -8.04 6.61 -7.06
N LYS A 73 -8.13 5.39 -6.55
CA LYS A 73 -8.67 4.21 -7.23
C LYS A 73 -10.14 4.02 -6.86
N ASP A 74 -10.87 3.28 -7.67
CA ASP A 74 -12.25 2.87 -7.42
C ASP A 74 -12.37 1.60 -6.57
N SER A 75 -11.25 0.92 -6.38
CA SER A 75 -11.19 -0.41 -5.76
C SER A 75 -9.99 -0.54 -4.82
N PHE A 76 -10.20 -1.24 -3.73
CA PHE A 76 -9.12 -1.74 -2.90
C PHE A 76 -8.31 -2.77 -3.68
N HIS A 77 -7.01 -2.54 -3.76
CA HIS A 77 -6.09 -3.51 -4.34
C HIS A 77 -5.36 -4.27 -3.24
N HIS A 78 -5.65 -5.57 -3.15
CA HIS A 78 -5.00 -6.48 -2.19
C HIS A 78 -3.55 -6.76 -2.62
N ASN A 79 -2.67 -5.82 -2.36
CA ASN A 79 -1.28 -5.84 -2.84
C ASN A 79 -0.43 -6.99 -2.27
N VAL A 80 -0.80 -7.59 -1.13
CA VAL A 80 -0.14 -8.80 -0.59
C VAL A 80 -0.22 -9.96 -1.58
N ALA A 81 -1.29 -10.02 -2.38
CA ALA A 81 -1.49 -11.02 -3.41
C ALA A 81 -1.08 -10.56 -4.82
N ALA A 82 -0.58 -9.32 -4.96
CA ALA A 82 -0.20 -8.77 -6.27
C ALA A 82 0.89 -9.59 -6.97
N LEU A 83 1.83 -10.12 -6.20
CA LEU A 83 2.92 -10.93 -6.73
C LEU A 83 2.39 -12.20 -7.42
N ARG A 84 1.46 -12.91 -6.79
CA ARG A 84 0.79 -14.06 -7.42
C ARG A 84 -0.14 -13.64 -8.56
N ALA A 85 -0.84 -12.54 -8.42
CA ALA A 85 -1.70 -12.00 -9.47
C ALA A 85 -0.95 -11.66 -10.75
N SER A 86 0.35 -11.37 -10.66
CA SER A 86 1.20 -11.07 -11.80
C SER A 86 1.69 -12.33 -12.54
N VAL A 87 1.61 -13.49 -11.93
CA VAL A 87 2.08 -14.76 -12.52
C VAL A 87 0.96 -15.77 -12.75
N GLU A 88 -0.06 -15.82 -11.89
CA GLU A 88 -1.20 -16.74 -12.01
C GLU A 88 -2.32 -16.13 -12.87
N SER A 89 -2.63 -16.74 -14.01
CA SER A 89 -3.70 -16.27 -14.90
C SER A 89 -5.07 -16.27 -14.22
N GLY A 90 -5.82 -15.18 -14.38
CA GLY A 90 -7.15 -15.01 -13.78
C GLY A 90 -7.17 -14.66 -12.30
N PHE A 91 -6.04 -14.79 -11.58
CA PHE A 91 -5.97 -14.51 -10.15
C PHE A 91 -6.13 -13.01 -9.83
N ALA A 92 -5.70 -12.14 -10.74
CA ALA A 92 -5.76 -10.69 -10.58
C ALA A 92 -7.18 -10.17 -10.24
N LYS A 93 -8.23 -10.76 -10.84
CA LYS A 93 -9.63 -10.37 -10.57
C LYS A 93 -10.00 -10.46 -9.09
N LYS A 94 -9.42 -11.42 -8.37
CA LYS A 94 -9.68 -11.64 -6.94
C LYS A 94 -8.98 -10.59 -6.04
N THR A 95 -8.02 -9.84 -6.57
CA THR A 95 -7.25 -8.85 -5.79
C THR A 95 -7.86 -7.46 -5.80
N PHE A 96 -8.88 -7.20 -6.59
CA PHE A 96 -9.58 -5.91 -6.65
C PHE A 96 -10.97 -6.02 -6.04
N ILE A 97 -11.27 -5.19 -5.04
CA ILE A 97 -12.54 -5.17 -4.32
C ILE A 97 -13.11 -3.77 -4.37
N SER A 98 -14.27 -3.58 -5.02
CA SER A 98 -14.84 -2.26 -5.23
C SER A 98 -15.22 -1.55 -3.92
N TYR A 99 -14.79 -0.29 -3.77
CA TYR A 99 -15.18 0.54 -2.63
C TYR A 99 -16.66 0.94 -2.70
N SER A 100 -17.16 1.27 -3.88
CA SER A 100 -18.54 1.73 -4.06
C SER A 100 -19.58 0.67 -3.68
N VAL A 101 -19.28 -0.61 -3.89
CA VAL A 101 -20.15 -1.73 -3.47
C VAL A 101 -20.27 -1.80 -1.95
N THR A 102 -19.16 -1.61 -1.23
CA THR A 102 -19.12 -1.70 0.24
C THR A 102 -19.58 -0.42 0.93
N PHE A 103 -19.03 0.72 0.51
CA PHE A 103 -19.15 1.98 1.24
C PHE A 103 -20.17 2.94 0.62
N LYS A 104 -20.67 2.63 -0.59
CA LYS A 104 -21.71 3.43 -1.29
C LYS A 104 -21.37 4.92 -1.27
N ASP A 105 -22.29 5.74 -0.74
CA ASP A 105 -22.14 7.19 -0.65
C ASP A 105 -21.04 7.65 0.32
N ASN A 106 -20.53 6.75 1.16
CA ASN A 106 -19.38 7.01 2.04
C ASN A 106 -18.03 6.83 1.33
N PHE A 107 -18.01 6.59 0.02
CA PHE A 107 -16.81 6.53 -0.79
C PHE A 107 -16.77 7.65 -1.83
N ARG A 108 -15.61 8.30 -1.95
CA ARG A 108 -15.33 9.26 -3.01
C ARG A 108 -14.03 8.91 -3.71
N GLN A 109 -14.12 8.68 -5.02
CA GLN A 109 -12.91 8.52 -5.83
C GLN A 109 -12.27 9.88 -6.10
N GLY A 110 -10.96 9.96 -5.87
CA GLY A 110 -10.16 11.15 -6.18
C GLY A 110 -8.76 11.08 -5.61
N LYS A 111 -7.79 11.63 -6.34
CA LYS A 111 -6.41 11.76 -5.88
C LYS A 111 -6.29 12.97 -4.96
N VAL A 112 -5.93 12.74 -3.72
CA VAL A 112 -5.67 13.81 -2.76
C VAL A 112 -4.34 14.48 -3.10
N ILE A 113 -4.38 15.78 -3.36
CA ILE A 113 -3.23 16.61 -3.71
C ILE A 113 -2.82 17.57 -2.60
N GLY A 114 -3.61 17.68 -1.55
CA GLY A 114 -3.31 18.51 -0.39
C GLY A 114 -4.37 18.44 0.69
N ILE A 115 -4.02 18.92 1.87
CA ILE A 115 -4.92 19.04 3.02
C ILE A 115 -4.85 20.48 3.52
N ASP A 116 -6.00 21.15 3.57
CA ASP A 116 -6.15 22.49 4.15
C ASP A 116 -6.58 22.36 5.62
N LEU A 117 -5.62 22.50 6.51
CA LEU A 117 -5.85 22.36 7.96
C LEU A 117 -6.69 23.48 8.55
N LYS A 118 -6.57 24.69 7.99
CA LYS A 118 -7.28 25.87 8.48
C LYS A 118 -8.80 25.77 8.20
N ASN A 119 -9.14 25.37 6.97
CA ASN A 119 -10.52 25.23 6.54
C ASN A 119 -11.05 23.79 6.70
N ARG A 120 -10.23 22.86 7.18
CA ARG A 120 -10.56 21.43 7.37
C ARG A 120 -11.07 20.80 6.07
N MET A 121 -10.31 20.94 4.98
CA MET A 121 -10.67 20.45 3.65
C MET A 121 -9.61 19.51 3.09
N VAL A 122 -10.05 18.54 2.29
CA VAL A 122 -9.20 17.68 1.46
C VAL A 122 -9.34 18.11 0.00
N LEU A 123 -8.23 18.36 -0.67
CA LEU A 123 -8.16 18.79 -2.06
C LEU A 123 -7.95 17.59 -2.98
N LEU A 124 -8.81 17.43 -4.00
CA LEU A 124 -8.73 16.34 -4.97
C LEU A 124 -8.33 16.85 -6.35
N GLU A 125 -7.55 16.04 -7.08
CA GLU A 125 -7.25 16.24 -8.50
C GLU A 125 -8.37 15.60 -9.33
N GLY A 126 -8.95 16.34 -10.27
CA GLY A 126 -9.86 15.79 -11.28
C GLY A 126 -9.05 15.21 -12.45
N GLY A 127 -9.13 13.89 -12.70
CA GLY A 127 -8.47 13.28 -13.86
C GLY A 127 -8.56 11.77 -13.94
N GLU A 128 -8.66 11.26 -15.18
CA GLU A 128 -8.75 9.85 -15.53
C GLU A 128 -7.43 9.08 -15.31
N ILE A 129 -7.56 7.77 -14.99
CA ILE A 129 -6.47 6.84 -14.70
C ILE A 129 -5.95 6.21 -15.99
N GLN A 130 -4.63 6.26 -16.21
CA GLN A 130 -3.95 5.49 -17.25
C GLN A 130 -3.25 4.27 -16.64
N ARG A 131 -3.45 3.10 -17.26
CA ARG A 131 -2.89 1.80 -16.86
C ARG A 131 -1.40 1.72 -17.20
N SER A 132 -0.58 1.13 -16.32
CA SER A 132 0.71 0.55 -16.72
C SER A 132 0.97 -0.76 -15.96
N GLN A 133 1.54 -1.72 -16.68
CA GLN A 133 1.93 -3.07 -16.26
C GLN A 133 3.46 -3.09 -16.04
N PHE A 134 3.99 -3.86 -15.15
CA PHE A 134 4.79 -5.07 -14.95
C PHE A 134 6.22 -4.82 -14.45
N ILE A 135 6.72 -5.62 -13.79
CA ILE A 135 7.30 -6.69 -13.05
C ILE A 135 8.80 -6.86 -13.31
N VAL A 136 9.63 -6.69 -12.27
CA VAL A 136 11.04 -7.03 -12.25
C VAL A 136 11.60 -7.16 -10.83
N VAL A 137 12.38 -8.22 -10.48
CA VAL A 137 12.91 -8.45 -9.13
C VAL A 137 14.35 -7.94 -8.96
N VAL A 138 14.54 -6.72 -8.48
CA VAL A 138 15.81 -6.25 -7.92
C VAL A 138 15.59 -5.96 -6.43
N GLY A 139 16.27 -6.66 -5.56
CA GLY A 139 16.12 -6.55 -4.12
C GLY A 139 15.65 -7.84 -3.47
N GLY A 140 16.42 -8.38 -2.56
CA GLY A 140 16.13 -9.61 -1.82
C GLY A 140 15.49 -9.40 -0.45
N GLY A 141 14.72 -8.31 -0.28
CA GLY A 141 13.78 -8.15 0.83
C GLY A 141 12.58 -9.08 0.67
N SER A 142 11.61 -9.02 1.60
CA SER A 142 10.44 -9.92 1.61
C SER A 142 9.69 -9.97 0.29
N ALA A 143 9.46 -8.82 -0.37
CA ALA A 143 8.78 -8.78 -1.66
C ALA A 143 9.56 -9.51 -2.76
N GLY A 144 10.89 -9.34 -2.82
CA GLY A 144 11.72 -9.96 -3.86
C GLY A 144 11.83 -11.48 -3.71
N VAL A 145 11.97 -11.98 -2.48
CA VAL A 145 12.03 -13.44 -2.25
C VAL A 145 10.68 -14.11 -2.52
N GLU A 146 9.57 -13.48 -2.14
CA GLU A 146 8.23 -13.96 -2.47
C GLU A 146 8.00 -13.97 -4.00
N MET A 147 8.41 -12.90 -4.71
CA MET A 147 8.28 -12.81 -6.16
C MET A 147 9.06 -13.91 -6.89
N ALA A 148 10.31 -14.08 -6.56
CA ALA A 148 11.15 -15.13 -7.17
C ALA A 148 10.54 -16.53 -6.94
N ALA A 149 10.00 -16.77 -5.73
CA ALA A 149 9.35 -18.03 -5.39
C ALA A 149 8.01 -18.23 -6.12
N GLU A 150 7.20 -17.20 -6.30
CA GLU A 150 5.94 -17.27 -7.07
C GLU A 150 6.23 -17.55 -8.55
N ILE A 151 7.21 -16.85 -9.16
CA ILE A 151 7.59 -17.11 -10.56
C ILE A 151 8.01 -18.57 -10.74
N LYS A 152 8.89 -19.08 -9.91
CA LYS A 152 9.37 -20.46 -10.01
C LYS A 152 8.31 -21.50 -9.64
N THR A 153 7.24 -21.10 -8.96
CA THR A 153 6.10 -21.98 -8.67
C THR A 153 5.15 -22.09 -9.85
N GLU A 154 4.87 -20.97 -10.55
CA GLU A 154 3.98 -20.97 -11.72
C GLU A 154 4.70 -21.37 -13.02
N TYR A 155 5.97 -21.02 -13.14
CA TYR A 155 6.80 -21.23 -14.33
C TYR A 155 8.13 -21.88 -13.93
N PRO A 156 8.13 -23.18 -13.61
CA PRO A 156 9.36 -23.89 -13.17
C PRO A 156 10.49 -23.85 -14.21
N GLU A 157 10.12 -23.74 -15.49
CA GLU A 157 11.06 -23.71 -16.64
C GLU A 157 11.79 -22.38 -16.78
N LYS A 158 11.25 -21.27 -16.26
CA LYS A 158 11.88 -19.96 -16.41
C LYS A 158 13.14 -19.84 -15.54
N GLU A 159 14.17 -19.24 -16.09
CA GLU A 159 15.36 -18.90 -15.32
C GLU A 159 15.11 -17.63 -14.51
N VAL A 160 15.34 -17.71 -13.22
CA VAL A 160 15.15 -16.59 -12.29
C VAL A 160 16.45 -16.35 -11.55
N THR A 161 16.99 -15.14 -11.68
CA THR A 161 18.14 -14.65 -10.93
C THR A 161 17.69 -13.58 -9.95
N LEU A 162 17.98 -13.75 -8.67
CA LEU A 162 17.74 -12.74 -7.64
C LEU A 162 19.06 -12.09 -7.25
N ILE A 163 19.15 -10.78 -7.46
CA ILE A 163 20.32 -9.97 -7.13
C ILE A 163 20.06 -9.20 -5.84
N HIS A 164 20.95 -9.31 -4.85
CA HIS A 164 20.80 -8.63 -3.57
C HIS A 164 22.12 -8.11 -3.02
N SER A 165 22.10 -6.85 -2.57
CA SER A 165 23.28 -6.14 -2.06
C SER A 165 23.82 -6.65 -0.71
N ARG A 166 23.15 -7.62 -0.07
CA ARG A 166 23.55 -8.22 1.22
C ARG A 166 23.58 -9.75 1.12
N VAL A 167 24.28 -10.40 2.03
CA VAL A 167 24.28 -11.89 2.11
C VAL A 167 22.94 -12.44 2.61
N PRO A 168 22.40 -11.92 3.72
CA PRO A 168 21.16 -12.46 4.24
C PRO A 168 19.95 -11.93 3.45
N LEU A 169 19.11 -12.86 2.99
CA LEU A 169 17.84 -12.57 2.34
C LEU A 169 16.75 -12.19 3.33
N ALA A 170 15.63 -11.66 2.80
CA ALA A 170 14.49 -11.14 3.53
C ALA A 170 14.85 -9.98 4.49
N ASP A 171 13.91 -9.60 5.37
CA ASP A 171 14.10 -8.45 6.23
C ASP A 171 14.97 -8.78 7.45
N LYS A 172 15.77 -7.81 7.89
CA LYS A 172 16.77 -7.98 8.95
C LYS A 172 16.16 -8.30 10.32
N GLU A 173 14.90 -7.96 10.53
CA GLU A 173 14.13 -8.19 11.74
C GLU A 173 13.70 -9.64 11.91
N LEU A 174 13.80 -10.45 10.85
CA LEU A 174 13.46 -11.87 10.88
C LEU A 174 14.55 -12.70 11.57
N LEU A 175 14.10 -13.77 12.21
CA LEU A 175 15.01 -14.75 12.84
C LEU A 175 16.03 -15.28 11.84
N PRO A 176 17.30 -15.52 12.25
CA PRO A 176 18.32 -16.08 11.37
C PRO A 176 17.90 -17.39 10.71
N CYS A 177 17.22 -18.29 11.45
CA CYS A 177 16.73 -19.56 10.90
C CYS A 177 15.66 -19.35 9.81
N VAL A 178 14.77 -18.37 9.95
CA VAL A 178 13.79 -18.02 8.92
C VAL A 178 14.50 -17.54 7.65
N ARG A 179 15.48 -16.66 7.79
CA ARG A 179 16.25 -16.11 6.66
C ARG A 179 17.08 -17.16 5.96
N GLN A 180 17.65 -18.10 6.70
CA GLN A 180 18.38 -19.23 6.15
C GLN A 180 17.44 -20.14 5.35
N GLU A 181 16.26 -20.46 5.88
CA GLU A 181 15.29 -21.30 5.19
C GLU A 181 14.72 -20.64 3.92
N VAL A 182 14.52 -19.33 3.91
CA VAL A 182 14.18 -18.58 2.69
C VAL A 182 15.21 -18.85 1.59
N LYS A 183 16.50 -18.79 1.91
CA LYS A 183 17.59 -19.08 0.96
C LYS A 183 17.49 -20.52 0.44
N GLU A 184 17.29 -21.47 1.33
CA GLU A 184 17.20 -22.90 0.98
C GLU A 184 15.98 -23.19 0.10
N ILE A 185 14.82 -22.57 0.38
CA ILE A 185 13.62 -22.72 -0.44
C ILE A 185 13.86 -22.15 -1.85
N LEU A 186 14.47 -20.98 -1.99
CA LEU A 186 14.77 -20.39 -3.30
C LEU A 186 15.72 -21.27 -4.10
N LEU A 187 16.78 -21.78 -3.48
CA LEU A 187 17.73 -22.69 -4.14
C LEU A 187 17.04 -23.99 -4.58
N ARG A 188 16.22 -24.61 -3.71
CA ARG A 188 15.42 -25.80 -4.08
C ARG A 188 14.47 -25.56 -5.26
N LYS A 189 13.96 -24.33 -5.40
CA LYS A 189 13.13 -23.93 -6.53
C LYS A 189 13.92 -23.60 -7.79
N GLY A 190 15.25 -23.62 -7.73
CA GLY A 190 16.13 -23.32 -8.87
C GLY A 190 16.27 -21.82 -9.14
N VAL A 191 16.16 -20.98 -8.13
CA VAL A 191 16.51 -19.56 -8.24
C VAL A 191 18.01 -19.39 -8.10
N GLN A 192 18.63 -18.70 -9.05
CA GLN A 192 20.04 -18.29 -8.95
C GLN A 192 20.14 -17.08 -8.01
N LEU A 193 21.08 -17.10 -7.09
CA LEU A 193 21.26 -16.04 -6.08
C LEU A 193 22.61 -15.34 -6.28
N LEU A 194 22.58 -14.06 -6.66
CA LEU A 194 23.73 -13.16 -6.65
C LEU A 194 23.63 -12.28 -5.41
N LEU A 195 24.35 -12.69 -4.36
CA LEU A 195 24.33 -12.03 -3.06
C LEU A 195 25.58 -11.17 -2.86
N SER A 196 25.45 -10.12 -2.06
CA SER A 196 26.47 -9.08 -1.86
C SER A 196 26.81 -8.34 -3.16
N GLU A 197 25.88 -8.26 -4.08
CA GLU A 197 26.01 -7.53 -5.34
C GLU A 197 24.84 -6.56 -5.50
N ARG A 198 25.14 -5.40 -6.03
CA ARG A 198 24.16 -4.34 -6.33
C ARG A 198 24.12 -4.11 -7.83
N VAL A 199 22.93 -4.03 -8.39
CA VAL A 199 22.77 -3.61 -9.79
C VAL A 199 23.27 -2.17 -9.94
N SER A 200 24.28 -1.96 -10.79
CA SER A 200 24.95 -0.67 -11.01
C SER A 200 24.22 0.21 -12.03
N ASN A 201 23.67 -0.42 -13.08
CA ASN A 201 22.98 0.27 -14.18
C ASN A 201 21.44 0.34 -14.02
N LEU A 202 20.91 0.22 -12.79
CA LEU A 202 19.47 0.08 -12.52
C LEU A 202 18.61 1.22 -13.08
N GLU A 203 19.13 2.46 -13.12
CA GLU A 203 18.39 3.61 -13.61
C GLU A 203 18.20 3.60 -15.13
N GLU A 204 19.07 2.92 -15.85
CA GLU A 204 19.08 2.81 -17.30
C GLU A 204 18.23 1.63 -17.81
N LEU A 205 17.91 0.69 -16.91
CA LEU A 205 17.19 -0.53 -17.28
C LEU A 205 15.70 -0.25 -17.58
N PRO A 206 15.12 -0.88 -18.61
CA PRO A 206 13.68 -0.92 -18.80
C PRO A 206 13.06 -1.69 -17.64
N ARG A 207 12.34 -0.98 -16.75
CA ARG A 207 11.70 -1.57 -15.57
C ARG A 207 10.29 -1.96 -15.93
N ASN A 208 9.94 -3.22 -15.59
CA ASN A 208 8.59 -3.71 -15.78
C ASN A 208 8.14 -3.78 -17.26
N GLU A 209 9.08 -3.94 -18.14
CA GLU A 209 8.84 -4.11 -19.58
C GLU A 209 9.58 -5.35 -20.08
N TYR A 210 8.93 -6.12 -20.95
CA TYR A 210 9.58 -7.16 -21.72
C TYR A 210 10.44 -6.53 -22.82
N ARG A 211 11.67 -7.01 -22.95
CA ARG A 211 12.57 -6.74 -24.09
C ARG A 211 13.22 -8.06 -24.51
N GLU A 212 13.56 -8.17 -25.77
CA GLU A 212 14.25 -9.37 -26.27
C GLU A 212 15.60 -9.58 -25.57
N TYR A 213 16.27 -8.49 -25.24
CA TYR A 213 17.56 -8.50 -24.55
C TYR A 213 17.69 -7.30 -23.60
N ILE A 214 18.06 -7.59 -22.37
CA ILE A 214 18.42 -6.60 -21.35
C ILE A 214 19.71 -7.07 -20.70
N LYS A 215 20.72 -6.22 -20.62
CA LYS A 215 21.96 -6.47 -19.90
C LYS A 215 21.88 -5.82 -18.52
N VAL A 216 21.91 -6.63 -17.48
CA VAL A 216 21.99 -6.16 -16.09
C VAL A 216 23.44 -6.28 -15.64
N GLU A 217 23.99 -5.20 -15.09
CA GLU A 217 25.35 -5.14 -14.60
C GLU A 217 25.37 -4.92 -13.09
N THR A 218 26.31 -5.53 -12.39
CA THR A 218 26.50 -5.36 -10.95
C THR A 218 27.76 -4.56 -10.63
N ASP A 219 27.82 -4.05 -9.41
CA ASP A 219 28.99 -3.34 -8.86
C ASP A 219 30.26 -4.21 -8.71
N LYS A 220 30.13 -5.53 -8.91
CA LYS A 220 31.26 -6.48 -8.98
C LYS A 220 31.64 -6.91 -10.40
N GLY A 221 31.00 -6.32 -11.40
CA GLY A 221 31.27 -6.66 -12.80
C GLY A 221 30.56 -7.93 -13.29
N THR A 222 29.62 -8.48 -12.51
CA THR A 222 28.78 -9.60 -12.98
C THR A 222 27.79 -9.07 -14.00
N GLU A 223 27.71 -9.71 -15.16
CA GLU A 223 26.75 -9.42 -16.22
C GLU A 223 25.68 -10.50 -16.28
N VAL A 224 24.41 -10.11 -16.31
CA VAL A 224 23.27 -11.03 -16.45
C VAL A 224 22.43 -10.59 -17.64
N ALA A 225 22.32 -11.47 -18.64
CA ALA A 225 21.39 -11.29 -19.75
C ALA A 225 19.98 -11.74 -19.33
N THR A 226 18.97 -10.93 -19.62
CA THR A 226 17.58 -11.22 -19.25
C THR A 226 16.61 -10.61 -20.26
N ASN A 227 15.34 -10.97 -20.15
CA ASN A 227 14.26 -10.35 -20.93
C ASN A 227 13.39 -9.42 -20.08
N MET A 228 13.51 -9.51 -18.76
CA MET A 228 12.69 -8.74 -17.84
C MET A 228 13.49 -8.47 -16.55
N VAL A 229 13.38 -7.25 -16.07
CA VAL A 229 14.03 -6.82 -14.82
C VAL A 229 12.96 -6.40 -13.81
N ILE A 230 12.76 -7.03 -12.60
CA ILE A 230 11.77 -6.80 -11.50
C ILE A 230 12.41 -6.04 -10.33
N VAL A 231 11.96 -4.82 -10.00
CA VAL A 231 12.55 -4.00 -8.93
C VAL A 231 11.77 -4.12 -7.63
N CYS A 232 12.37 -4.78 -6.62
CA CYS A 232 11.81 -4.99 -5.27
C CYS A 232 12.68 -4.31 -4.20
N ASN A 233 13.08 -3.06 -4.42
CA ASN A 233 14.07 -2.36 -3.62
C ASN A 233 13.51 -1.57 -2.41
N GLY A 234 12.33 -1.95 -1.91
CA GLY A 234 11.74 -1.44 -0.67
C GLY A 234 10.51 -0.57 -0.87
N ILE A 235 9.99 -0.07 0.26
CA ILE A 235 8.78 0.75 0.32
C ILE A 235 9.15 2.23 0.23
N LYS A 236 8.44 2.96 -0.63
CA LYS A 236 8.47 4.43 -0.68
C LYS A 236 7.14 4.97 -0.15
N ILE A 237 7.20 5.76 0.91
CA ILE A 237 6.00 6.39 1.47
C ILE A 237 5.51 7.49 0.53
N ASN A 238 4.27 7.34 0.05
CA ASN A 238 3.64 8.37 -0.77
C ASN A 238 3.11 9.50 0.12
N SER A 239 3.95 10.49 0.39
CA SER A 239 3.63 11.64 1.23
C SER A 239 3.05 12.84 0.47
N SER A 240 2.88 12.75 -0.86
CA SER A 240 2.47 13.87 -1.70
C SER A 240 1.16 14.53 -1.27
N ALA A 241 0.20 13.72 -0.79
CA ALA A 241 -1.12 14.18 -0.37
C ALA A 241 -1.09 15.07 0.89
N TYR A 242 -0.09 14.92 1.75
CA TYR A 242 -0.07 15.57 3.06
C TYR A 242 1.23 16.33 3.36
N ARG A 243 2.27 16.20 2.51
CA ARG A 243 3.58 16.81 2.74
C ARG A 243 3.50 18.32 3.00
N SER A 244 2.77 19.05 2.17
CA SER A 244 2.64 20.51 2.29
C SER A 244 1.96 20.96 3.59
N ALA A 245 1.02 20.17 4.11
CA ALA A 245 0.28 20.49 5.33
C ALA A 245 1.03 20.12 6.62
N PHE A 246 1.97 19.14 6.55
CA PHE A 246 2.62 18.55 7.73
C PHE A 246 4.15 18.50 7.60
N GLU A 247 4.78 19.38 6.83
CA GLU A 247 6.22 19.30 6.54
C GLU A 247 7.07 19.16 7.79
N SER A 248 6.80 19.96 8.83
CA SER A 248 7.52 19.92 10.12
C SER A 248 7.23 18.67 10.97
N ARG A 249 6.22 17.87 10.59
CA ARG A 249 5.79 16.65 11.28
C ARG A 249 6.19 15.39 10.52
N LEU A 250 6.98 15.51 9.46
CA LEU A 250 7.45 14.35 8.70
C LEU A 250 8.75 13.80 9.28
N ALA A 251 8.86 12.48 9.27
CA ALA A 251 10.12 11.78 9.41
C ALA A 251 10.91 11.83 8.08
N SER A 252 12.19 11.46 8.12
CA SER A 252 13.08 11.48 6.94
C SER A 252 12.58 10.66 5.75
N ASN A 253 11.82 9.60 6.02
CA ASN A 253 11.21 8.72 5.01
C ASN A 253 9.86 9.24 4.46
N GLY A 254 9.38 10.39 4.94
CA GLY A 254 8.11 10.98 4.56
C GLY A 254 6.89 10.49 5.35
N ALA A 255 7.07 9.64 6.36
CA ALA A 255 5.99 9.25 7.27
C ALA A 255 5.67 10.38 8.25
N LEU A 256 4.42 10.41 8.73
CA LEU A 256 3.94 11.35 9.74
C LEU A 256 4.37 10.87 11.13
N LYS A 257 5.03 11.73 11.90
CA LYS A 257 5.34 11.48 13.30
C LYS A 257 4.05 11.43 14.12
N VAL A 258 3.90 10.37 14.89
CA VAL A 258 2.70 10.13 15.71
C VAL A 258 3.07 9.91 17.17
N ASN A 259 2.13 10.26 18.07
CA ASN A 259 2.21 9.90 19.47
C ASN A 259 1.71 8.44 19.70
N GLU A 260 1.74 8.00 20.95
CA GLU A 260 1.29 6.68 21.35
C GLU A 260 -0.19 6.37 21.06
N PHE A 261 -1.01 7.38 20.83
CA PHE A 261 -2.42 7.26 20.48
C PHE A 261 -2.67 7.25 18.96
N LEU A 262 -1.60 7.22 18.16
CA LEU A 262 -1.60 7.33 16.69
C LEU A 262 -2.06 8.69 16.16
N GLN A 263 -2.08 9.71 17.00
CA GLN A 263 -2.34 11.09 16.58
C GLN A 263 -1.07 11.71 16.01
N VAL A 264 -1.19 12.46 14.93
CA VAL A 264 -0.09 13.26 14.38
C VAL A 264 0.36 14.27 15.42
N GLU A 265 1.68 14.37 15.66
CA GLU A 265 2.24 15.25 16.68
C GLU A 265 1.75 16.70 16.54
N GLY A 266 1.18 17.23 17.63
CA GLY A 266 0.59 18.58 17.67
C GLY A 266 -0.88 18.65 17.25
N TYR A 267 -1.52 17.52 16.92
CA TYR A 267 -2.93 17.48 16.55
C TYR A 267 -3.69 16.42 17.34
N SER A 268 -4.79 16.81 17.98
CA SER A 268 -5.63 15.88 18.75
C SER A 268 -6.69 15.14 17.93
N ASN A 269 -6.93 15.59 16.69
CA ASN A 269 -8.01 15.11 15.81
C ASN A 269 -7.50 14.57 14.47
N ILE A 270 -6.20 14.43 14.28
CA ILE A 270 -5.58 13.90 13.07
C ILE A 270 -4.77 12.67 13.42
N TYR A 271 -5.08 11.57 12.76
CA TYR A 271 -4.47 10.26 12.98
C TYR A 271 -3.72 9.82 11.73
N ALA A 272 -2.57 9.16 11.90
CA ALA A 272 -1.89 8.45 10.83
C ALA A 272 -1.79 6.97 11.16
N ILE A 273 -2.11 6.12 10.18
CA ILE A 273 -2.18 4.67 10.32
C ILE A 273 -1.56 3.97 9.11
N GLY A 274 -1.07 2.75 9.31
CA GLY A 274 -0.40 1.98 8.26
C GLY A 274 0.95 2.59 7.89
N ASP A 275 1.31 2.50 6.61
CA ASP A 275 2.65 2.84 6.13
C ASP A 275 3.02 4.32 6.33
N CYS A 276 2.03 5.20 6.29
CA CYS A 276 2.24 6.64 6.47
C CYS A 276 2.49 7.08 7.92
N ALA A 277 2.33 6.21 8.92
CA ALA A 277 2.64 6.50 10.32
C ALA A 277 4.11 6.17 10.64
N ASP A 278 4.84 7.05 11.31
CA ASP A 278 6.23 6.82 11.74
C ASP A 278 6.27 5.99 13.03
N ILE A 279 6.08 4.68 12.87
CA ILE A 279 6.14 3.71 13.96
C ILE A 279 7.27 2.73 13.66
N LYS A 280 8.07 2.38 14.68
CA LYS A 280 9.21 1.46 14.59
C LYS A 280 8.74 0.00 14.50
N GLU A 281 8.11 -0.33 13.38
CA GLU A 281 7.72 -1.70 13.04
C GLU A 281 7.67 -1.86 11.51
N PRO A 282 7.73 -3.09 10.99
CA PRO A 282 7.62 -3.35 9.56
C PRO A 282 6.29 -2.84 8.98
N LYS A 283 6.36 -2.22 7.80
CA LYS A 283 5.19 -1.71 7.09
C LYS A 283 4.44 -2.89 6.46
N MET A 284 3.38 -3.35 7.15
CA MET A 284 2.60 -4.54 6.76
C MET A 284 1.10 -4.30 6.88
N ALA A 285 0.34 -4.99 6.02
CA ALA A 285 -1.12 -5.00 6.06
C ALA A 285 -1.69 -5.36 7.45
N TYR A 286 -1.07 -6.31 8.14
CA TYR A 286 -1.43 -6.72 9.49
C TYR A 286 -1.35 -5.56 10.50
N HIS A 287 -0.21 -4.84 10.53
CA HIS A 287 -0.04 -3.69 11.42
C HIS A 287 -0.99 -2.55 11.07
N ALA A 288 -1.20 -2.29 9.76
CA ALA A 288 -2.17 -1.29 9.33
C ALA A 288 -3.58 -1.55 9.86
N GLY A 289 -4.00 -2.81 9.95
CA GLY A 289 -5.26 -3.23 10.58
C GLY A 289 -5.29 -2.98 12.10
N LEU A 290 -4.18 -3.28 12.81
CA LEU A 290 -4.06 -2.99 14.24
C LEU A 290 -4.11 -1.48 14.53
N HIS A 291 -3.41 -0.68 13.72
CA HIS A 291 -3.47 0.79 13.81
C HIS A 291 -4.90 1.29 13.62
N ALA A 292 -5.63 0.77 12.63
CA ALA A 292 -7.01 1.15 12.38
C ALA A 292 -7.91 0.87 13.60
N ASN A 293 -7.74 -0.29 14.26
CA ASN A 293 -8.50 -0.64 15.46
C ASN A 293 -8.30 0.39 16.58
N ILE A 294 -7.07 0.82 16.83
CA ILE A 294 -6.75 1.79 17.88
C ILE A 294 -7.21 3.20 17.48
N ALA A 295 -6.92 3.62 16.25
CA ALA A 295 -7.29 4.96 15.79
C ALA A 295 -8.82 5.15 15.82
N VAL A 296 -9.60 4.18 15.33
CA VAL A 296 -11.07 4.24 15.37
C VAL A 296 -11.59 4.25 16.82
N ALA A 297 -11.04 3.39 17.69
CA ALA A 297 -11.39 3.41 19.11
C ALA A 297 -11.11 4.78 19.74
N ASN A 298 -9.98 5.41 19.40
CA ASN A 298 -9.59 6.73 19.91
C ASN A 298 -10.45 7.85 19.35
N ILE A 299 -10.83 7.79 18.08
CA ILE A 299 -11.81 8.72 17.49
C ILE A 299 -13.12 8.66 18.27
N VAL A 300 -13.67 7.45 18.48
CA VAL A 300 -14.92 7.26 19.22
C VAL A 300 -14.79 7.68 20.70
N ASN A 301 -13.66 7.37 21.33
CA ASN A 301 -13.39 7.79 22.71
C ASN A 301 -13.31 9.31 22.82
N SER A 302 -12.61 9.97 21.87
CA SER A 302 -12.55 11.44 21.83
C SER A 302 -13.92 12.07 21.68
N MET A 303 -14.78 11.55 20.79
CA MET A 303 -16.15 12.02 20.63
C MET A 303 -16.99 11.86 21.90
N LYS A 304 -16.70 10.84 22.70
CA LYS A 304 -17.40 10.54 23.97
C LYS A 304 -16.67 11.07 25.20
N GLN A 305 -15.64 11.89 25.01
CA GLN A 305 -14.81 12.45 26.09
C GLN A 305 -14.24 11.37 27.04
N ARG A 306 -13.86 10.21 26.48
CA ARG A 306 -13.26 9.08 27.21
C ARG A 306 -11.74 9.05 27.03
N PRO A 307 -10.99 8.42 27.95
CA PRO A 307 -9.54 8.24 27.83
C PRO A 307 -9.17 7.54 26.53
N LEU A 308 -8.09 7.99 25.90
CA LEU A 308 -7.55 7.37 24.70
C LEU A 308 -6.78 6.08 25.04
N LYS A 309 -6.69 5.18 24.09
CA LYS A 309 -5.94 3.91 24.16
C LYS A 309 -4.60 4.04 23.48
N ALA A 310 -3.52 3.72 24.16
CA ALA A 310 -2.19 3.69 23.56
C ALA A 310 -2.02 2.46 22.64
N TYR A 311 -1.39 2.68 21.48
CA TYR A 311 -0.87 1.61 20.65
C TYR A 311 0.51 1.20 21.14
N LYS A 312 0.73 -0.10 21.26
CA LYS A 312 2.04 -0.66 21.56
C LYS A 312 2.39 -1.68 20.49
N PRO A 313 3.50 -1.50 19.76
CA PRO A 313 4.00 -2.53 18.85
C PRO A 313 4.16 -3.86 19.57
N GLY A 314 3.64 -4.92 18.96
CA GLY A 314 3.76 -6.27 19.50
C GLY A 314 5.05 -6.97 19.05
N ALA A 315 5.22 -8.23 19.46
CA ALA A 315 6.29 -9.06 18.93
C ALA A 315 6.06 -9.34 17.44
N LEU A 316 7.15 -9.34 16.67
CA LEU A 316 7.10 -9.45 15.22
C LEU A 316 6.42 -10.74 14.76
N THR A 317 5.32 -10.59 14.04
CA THR A 317 4.66 -11.66 13.29
C THR A 317 4.86 -11.38 11.80
N PHE A 318 5.57 -12.27 11.11
CA PHE A 318 5.93 -12.09 9.73
C PHE A 318 5.93 -13.43 8.99
N LEU A 319 5.07 -13.58 7.99
CA LEU A 319 4.94 -14.78 7.18
C LEU A 319 5.34 -14.48 5.73
N LEU A 320 6.24 -15.27 5.18
CA LEU A 320 6.69 -15.21 3.80
C LEU A 320 6.06 -16.35 3.00
N SER A 321 5.29 -16.01 1.98
CA SER A 321 4.75 -16.97 1.02
C SER A 321 5.82 -17.29 -0.02
N MET A 322 6.22 -18.55 -0.09
CA MET A 322 7.22 -19.02 -1.06
C MET A 322 6.57 -19.83 -2.18
N GLY A 323 5.49 -19.27 -2.76
CA GLY A 323 4.58 -19.96 -3.65
C GLY A 323 3.40 -20.58 -2.89
N ARG A 324 2.36 -21.03 -3.62
CA ARG A 324 1.06 -21.48 -3.03
C ARG A 324 1.16 -22.64 -2.03
N ASN A 325 2.22 -23.43 -2.09
CA ASN A 325 2.37 -24.65 -1.29
C ASN A 325 3.55 -24.60 -0.32
N ASP A 326 4.25 -23.47 -0.23
CA ASP A 326 5.44 -23.33 0.60
C ASP A 326 5.45 -21.99 1.33
N GLY A 327 6.25 -21.88 2.37
CA GLY A 327 6.39 -20.66 3.13
C GLY A 327 7.11 -20.87 4.44
N VAL A 328 7.61 -19.79 4.98
CA VAL A 328 8.35 -19.75 6.25
C VAL A 328 8.10 -18.40 6.93
N GLY A 329 8.25 -18.35 8.23
CA GLY A 329 8.08 -17.09 8.95
C GLY A 329 8.27 -17.21 10.44
N GLN A 330 7.76 -16.22 11.14
CA GLN A 330 7.69 -16.19 12.60
C GLN A 330 6.39 -15.58 13.07
N ILE A 331 5.88 -16.08 14.20
CA ILE A 331 4.71 -15.54 14.89
C ILE A 331 5.15 -15.22 16.32
N SER A 332 4.99 -13.97 16.73
CA SER A 332 5.40 -13.49 18.06
C SER A 332 6.84 -13.87 18.44
N GLY A 333 7.75 -13.85 17.44
CA GLY A 333 9.16 -14.21 17.64
C GLY A 333 9.47 -15.71 17.59
N PHE A 334 8.48 -16.59 17.42
CA PHE A 334 8.68 -18.04 17.27
C PHE A 334 8.66 -18.44 15.80
N TYR A 335 9.62 -19.28 15.39
CA TYR A 335 9.67 -19.85 14.05
C TYR A 335 8.39 -20.60 13.70
N VAL A 336 7.92 -20.42 12.47
CA VAL A 336 6.82 -21.19 11.88
C VAL A 336 7.20 -21.63 10.47
N GLY A 337 7.09 -22.93 10.22
CA GLY A 337 7.47 -23.56 8.95
C GLY A 337 6.31 -23.67 7.96
N ARG A 338 6.60 -24.40 6.89
CA ARG A 338 5.78 -24.59 5.68
C ARG A 338 4.28 -24.80 5.93
N LEU A 339 3.91 -25.76 6.79
CA LEU A 339 2.51 -26.13 6.97
C LEU A 339 1.67 -24.97 7.52
N MET A 340 2.18 -24.33 8.59
CA MET A 340 1.50 -23.19 9.22
C MET A 340 1.40 -22.00 8.28
N VAL A 341 2.49 -21.67 7.59
CA VAL A 341 2.49 -20.52 6.65
C VAL A 341 1.59 -20.79 5.44
N ARG A 342 1.57 -22.03 4.94
CA ARG A 342 0.65 -22.42 3.86
C ARG A 342 -0.81 -22.22 4.26
N LEU A 343 -1.21 -22.66 5.43
CA LEU A 343 -2.58 -22.53 5.92
C LEU A 343 -2.94 -21.08 6.25
N ALA A 344 -2.03 -20.33 6.86
CA ALA A 344 -2.26 -18.98 7.32
C ALA A 344 -2.16 -17.93 6.21
N LYS A 345 -1.28 -18.12 5.20
CA LYS A 345 -1.04 -17.11 4.16
C LYS A 345 -0.92 -17.69 2.76
N SER A 346 -0.05 -18.68 2.51
CA SER A 346 0.40 -19.01 1.14
C SER A 346 -0.73 -19.55 0.26
N ARG A 347 -1.76 -20.18 0.81
CA ARG A 347 -2.87 -20.77 0.05
C ARG A 347 -3.68 -19.73 -0.72
N ASP A 348 -4.09 -18.64 -0.06
CA ASP A 348 -4.95 -17.60 -0.63
C ASP A 348 -4.42 -16.17 -0.45
N LEU A 349 -3.22 -16.02 0.13
CA LEU A 349 -2.56 -14.74 0.39
C LEU A 349 -3.45 -13.76 1.19
N LEU A 350 -4.31 -14.29 2.07
CA LEU A 350 -5.25 -13.54 2.90
C LEU A 350 -6.32 -12.76 2.11
N ILE A 351 -6.53 -13.07 0.83
CA ILE A 351 -7.54 -12.41 -0.02
C ILE A 351 -8.94 -12.54 0.59
N SER A 352 -9.31 -13.74 1.07
CA SER A 352 -10.61 -13.97 1.70
C SER A 352 -10.87 -13.06 2.90
N THR A 353 -9.83 -12.69 3.65
CA THR A 353 -9.93 -11.75 4.77
C THR A 353 -10.29 -10.34 4.29
N SER A 354 -9.70 -9.87 3.19
CA SER A 354 -10.01 -8.56 2.61
C SER A 354 -11.44 -8.52 2.04
N TRP A 355 -11.88 -9.59 1.34
CA TRP A 355 -13.25 -9.69 0.87
C TRP A 355 -14.27 -9.63 2.02
N LYS A 356 -14.00 -10.35 3.12
CA LYS A 356 -14.81 -10.27 4.35
C LYS A 356 -14.80 -8.88 4.97
N THR A 357 -13.64 -8.22 5.07
CA THR A 357 -13.53 -6.85 5.57
C THR A 357 -14.36 -5.89 4.73
N MET A 358 -14.36 -6.07 3.41
CA MET A 358 -15.14 -5.30 2.46
C MET A 358 -16.60 -5.79 2.34
N ARG A 359 -17.02 -6.78 3.12
CA ARG A 359 -18.39 -7.36 3.11
C ARG A 359 -18.85 -7.75 1.70
N GLN A 360 -17.94 -8.28 0.90
CA GLN A 360 -18.19 -8.78 -0.44
C GLN A 360 -17.71 -10.23 -0.56
N SER A 361 -18.13 -10.92 -1.61
CA SER A 361 -17.66 -12.27 -1.96
C SER A 361 -16.72 -12.21 -3.15
N PRO A 362 -15.65 -13.02 -3.17
CA PRO A 362 -14.76 -13.10 -4.32
C PRO A 362 -15.51 -13.65 -5.54
N PRO A 363 -15.10 -13.22 -6.76
CA PRO A 363 -15.67 -13.71 -8.01
C PRO A 363 -15.33 -15.17 -8.28
#